data_9c21679a4938b876500140f7941f649e
#
_entry.id   9c21679a4938b876500140f7941f649e
#
_cell.length_a   1.000
_cell.length_b   1.000
_cell.length_c   1.000
_cell.angle_alpha   90.00
_cell.angle_beta   90.00
_cell.angle_gamma   90.00
#
_symmetry.space_group_name_H-M   'P 1'
#
loop_
_entity.id
_entity.type
_entity.pdbx_description
1 polymer ?
#
loop_
_entity_poly.entity_id
_entity_poly.type
_entity_poly.pdbx_seq_one_letter_code
_entity_poly.pdbx_strand_id
1 'polypeptide(L)'
;MARVFVDTNVLFPFSLMDLMLALTEDAVHTLVWSDHLLAEWERVIVRERQRSAPAAAGISAAIREFFADSRVPDDDYKHLLAQMEGPDPDDCHHMAAAVAGRVRVLVTWNLADFPAAFLARYGVTVADPDAYLCSLLSRSPREVLGVLRRMAAGKRRPPMTTIDLVGALDRAGVTLFARSARDRLDGLSV
;
A
#
# COMPACT_ATOMS: atom_id res chain seq x y z
N MET A 1 -9.83 10.97 -7.19
CA MET A 1 -9.14 10.06 -6.27
C MET A 1 -7.80 9.68 -6.87
N ALA A 2 -6.69 9.67 -6.11
CA ALA A 2 -5.38 9.29 -6.63
C ALA A 2 -5.29 7.77 -6.73
N ARG A 3 -4.83 7.26 -7.88
CA ARG A 3 -4.47 5.86 -8.06
C ARG A 3 -3.04 5.66 -7.55
N VAL A 4 -2.83 4.62 -6.80
CA VAL A 4 -1.57 4.29 -6.12
C VAL A 4 -1.19 2.85 -6.39
N PHE A 5 0.05 2.59 -6.75
CA PHE A 5 0.62 1.25 -6.75
C PHE A 5 1.54 1.10 -5.54
N VAL A 6 1.54 -0.05 -4.89
CA VAL A 6 2.44 -0.34 -3.77
C VAL A 6 3.32 -1.53 -4.13
N ASP A 7 4.56 -1.42 -3.76
CA ASP A 7 5.52 -2.52 -3.86
C ASP A 7 5.23 -3.59 -2.80
N THR A 8 5.64 -4.83 -3.05
CA THR A 8 5.47 -5.99 -2.17
C THR A 8 5.97 -5.72 -0.75
N ASN A 9 7.10 -5.02 -0.62
CA ASN A 9 7.70 -4.70 0.67
C ASN A 9 6.81 -3.80 1.57
N VAL A 10 5.94 -2.99 0.97
CA VAL A 10 4.97 -2.15 1.69
C VAL A 10 3.80 -2.97 2.22
N LEU A 11 3.42 -4.03 1.52
CA LEU A 11 2.34 -4.94 1.93
C LEU A 11 2.80 -6.00 2.94
N PHE A 12 4.10 -6.10 3.21
CA PHE A 12 4.64 -7.09 4.13
C PHE A 12 4.20 -6.88 5.58
N PRO A 13 4.23 -5.68 6.18
CA PRO A 13 3.63 -5.43 7.48
C PRO A 13 2.10 -5.42 7.37
N PHE A 14 1.41 -6.41 7.95
CA PHE A 14 -0.05 -6.53 7.85
C PHE A 14 -0.82 -5.29 8.30
N SER A 15 -0.33 -4.56 9.30
CA SER A 15 -0.97 -3.30 9.74
C SER A 15 -0.93 -2.22 8.64
N LEU A 16 0.15 -2.19 7.87
CA LEU A 16 0.30 -1.24 6.77
C LEU A 16 -0.53 -1.69 5.56
N MET A 17 -0.50 -2.99 5.22
CA MET A 17 -1.38 -3.55 4.18
C MET A 17 -2.85 -3.28 4.48
N ASP A 18 -3.31 -3.59 5.70
CA ASP A 18 -4.68 -3.33 6.14
C ASP A 18 -5.05 -1.85 5.99
N LEU A 19 -4.13 -0.93 6.35
CA LEU A 19 -4.36 0.51 6.19
C LEU A 19 -4.50 0.91 4.72
N MET A 20 -3.62 0.43 3.84
CA MET A 20 -3.66 0.76 2.41
C MET A 20 -4.96 0.27 1.76
N LEU A 21 -5.43 -0.92 2.13
CA LEU A 21 -6.71 -1.46 1.67
C LEU A 21 -7.91 -0.67 2.24
N ALA A 22 -7.89 -0.36 3.53
CA ALA A 22 -8.96 0.40 4.18
C ALA A 22 -9.09 1.83 3.64
N LEU A 23 -7.98 2.48 3.28
CA LEU A 23 -7.99 3.78 2.59
C LEU A 23 -8.64 3.69 1.20
N THR A 24 -8.56 2.53 0.53
CA THR A 24 -9.25 2.26 -0.74
C THR A 24 -10.74 2.05 -0.52
N GLU A 25 -11.14 1.26 0.48
CA GLU A 25 -12.54 1.06 0.85
C GLU A 25 -13.27 2.38 1.14
N ASP A 26 -12.60 3.31 1.84
CA ASP A 26 -13.18 4.61 2.21
C ASP A 26 -12.93 5.68 1.12
N ALA A 27 -12.52 5.28 -0.08
CA ALA A 27 -12.31 6.14 -1.23
C ALA A 27 -11.34 7.33 -0.99
N VAL A 28 -10.34 7.16 -0.10
CA VAL A 28 -9.27 8.16 0.12
C VAL A 28 -8.25 8.12 -1.02
N HIS A 29 -7.91 6.91 -1.46
CA HIS A 29 -7.14 6.63 -2.67
C HIS A 29 -7.68 5.36 -3.37
N THR A 30 -7.14 5.00 -4.51
CA THR A 30 -7.40 3.72 -5.17
C THR A 30 -6.10 2.92 -5.23
N LEU A 31 -6.00 1.85 -4.45
CA LEU A 31 -4.89 0.92 -4.53
C LEU A 31 -5.01 0.10 -5.80
N VAL A 32 -4.01 0.19 -6.68
CA VAL A 32 -3.90 -0.57 -7.92
C VAL A 32 -2.97 -1.76 -7.69
N TRP A 33 -3.31 -2.91 -8.22
CA TRP A 33 -2.56 -4.15 -8.05
C TRP A 33 -2.50 -4.98 -9.34
N SER A 34 -1.52 -5.88 -9.42
CA SER A 34 -1.37 -6.87 -10.49
C SER A 34 -1.31 -8.29 -9.92
N ASP A 35 -1.58 -9.30 -10.74
CA ASP A 35 -1.43 -10.69 -10.30
C ASP A 35 0.02 -11.03 -9.96
N HIS A 36 0.97 -10.40 -10.66
CA HIS A 36 2.41 -10.55 -10.34
C HIS A 36 2.72 -10.07 -8.91
N LEU A 37 2.24 -8.87 -8.53
CA LEU A 37 2.39 -8.32 -7.18
C LEU A 37 1.84 -9.27 -6.12
N LEU A 38 0.61 -9.77 -6.30
CA LEU A 38 0.00 -10.67 -5.32
C LEU A 38 0.72 -12.02 -5.24
N ALA A 39 1.17 -12.57 -6.36
CA ALA A 39 1.93 -13.82 -6.39
C ALA A 39 3.29 -13.66 -5.70
N GLU A 40 3.97 -12.54 -5.89
CA GLU A 40 5.20 -12.23 -5.19
C GLU A 40 4.96 -12.07 -3.69
N TRP A 41 3.96 -11.30 -3.29
CA TRP A 41 3.57 -11.13 -1.90
C TRP A 41 3.27 -12.47 -1.21
N GLU A 42 2.51 -13.37 -1.85
CA GLU A 42 2.24 -14.72 -1.34
C GLU A 42 3.54 -15.49 -1.10
N ARG A 43 4.46 -15.48 -2.06
CA ARG A 43 5.77 -16.16 -1.94
C ARG A 43 6.58 -15.62 -0.75
N VAL A 44 6.65 -14.29 -0.62
CA VAL A 44 7.41 -13.63 0.46
C VAL A 44 6.81 -13.94 1.83
N ILE A 45 5.49 -13.79 2.01
CA ILE A 45 4.80 -14.04 3.28
C ILE A 45 4.96 -15.48 3.77
N VAL A 46 4.92 -16.44 2.85
CA VAL A 46 5.11 -17.86 3.18
C VAL A 46 6.58 -18.15 3.50
N ARG A 47 7.52 -17.64 2.69
CA ARG A 47 8.96 -17.79 2.90
C ARG A 47 9.39 -17.25 4.27
N GLU A 48 8.90 -16.08 4.65
CA GLU A 48 9.19 -15.43 5.93
C GLU A 48 8.34 -16.01 7.09
N ARG A 49 7.60 -17.09 6.85
CA ARG A 49 6.77 -17.81 7.85
C ARG A 49 5.76 -16.92 8.57
N GLN A 50 5.33 -15.83 7.95
CA GLN A 50 4.31 -14.94 8.50
C GLN A 50 2.91 -15.54 8.42
N ARG A 51 2.65 -16.33 7.35
CA ARG A 51 1.40 -17.08 7.16
C ARG A 51 1.68 -18.42 6.48
N SER A 52 0.74 -19.35 6.65
CA SER A 52 0.71 -20.56 5.83
C SER A 52 0.30 -20.26 4.39
N ALA A 53 0.68 -21.09 3.44
CA ALA A 53 0.32 -20.92 2.04
C ALA A 53 -1.21 -20.81 1.81
N PRO A 54 -2.07 -21.64 2.45
CA PRO A 54 -3.52 -21.46 2.31
C PRO A 54 -4.04 -20.13 2.86
N ALA A 55 -3.44 -19.62 3.96
CA ALA A 55 -3.86 -18.34 4.54
C ALA A 55 -3.42 -17.16 3.64
N ALA A 56 -2.21 -17.20 3.07
CA ALA A 56 -1.75 -16.19 2.12
C ALA A 56 -2.62 -16.17 0.85
N ALA A 57 -2.89 -17.33 0.27
CA ALA A 57 -3.78 -17.46 -0.90
C ALA A 57 -5.21 -16.95 -0.61
N GLY A 58 -5.72 -17.18 0.61
CA GLY A 58 -7.02 -16.65 1.03
C GLY A 58 -7.06 -15.11 1.06
N ILE A 59 -5.98 -14.48 1.53
CA ILE A 59 -5.86 -13.01 1.54
C ILE A 59 -5.83 -12.47 0.11
N SER A 60 -5.00 -13.05 -0.75
CA SER A 60 -4.93 -12.64 -2.18
C SER A 60 -6.25 -12.85 -2.91
N ALA A 61 -6.98 -13.94 -2.61
CA ALA A 61 -8.31 -14.17 -3.17
C ALA A 61 -9.30 -13.08 -2.75
N ALA A 62 -9.27 -12.68 -1.48
CA ALA A 62 -10.10 -11.58 -1.00
C ALA A 62 -9.75 -10.24 -1.68
N ILE A 63 -8.46 -9.93 -1.90
CA ILE A 63 -8.06 -8.73 -2.63
C ILE A 63 -8.59 -8.78 -4.07
N ARG A 64 -8.49 -9.93 -4.75
CA ARG A 64 -9.01 -10.11 -6.11
C ARG A 64 -10.52 -9.93 -6.19
N GLU A 65 -11.25 -10.37 -5.17
CA GLU A 65 -12.71 -10.25 -5.12
C GLU A 65 -13.15 -8.83 -4.79
N PHE A 66 -12.65 -8.25 -3.70
CA PHE A 66 -13.13 -6.96 -3.20
C PHE A 66 -12.58 -5.75 -3.96
N PHE A 67 -11.42 -5.89 -4.62
CA PHE A 67 -10.75 -4.81 -5.35
C PHE A 67 -10.55 -5.13 -6.84
N ALA A 68 -11.47 -5.90 -7.44
CA ALA A 68 -11.40 -6.34 -8.84
C ALA A 68 -11.22 -5.18 -9.84
N ASP A 69 -11.91 -4.06 -9.62
CA ASP A 69 -11.86 -2.87 -10.49
C ASP A 69 -10.51 -2.14 -10.46
N SER A 70 -9.65 -2.47 -9.49
CA SER A 70 -8.32 -1.89 -9.33
C SER A 70 -7.21 -2.76 -9.91
N ARG A 71 -7.54 -3.90 -10.47
CA ARG A 71 -6.59 -4.82 -11.11
C ARG A 71 -6.04 -4.23 -12.40
N VAL A 72 -4.73 -4.40 -12.62
CA VAL A 72 -4.08 -4.21 -13.92
C VAL A 72 -3.79 -5.59 -14.50
N PRO A 73 -4.50 -6.00 -15.57
CA PRO A 73 -4.27 -7.28 -16.23
C PRO A 73 -2.86 -7.36 -16.82
N ASP A 74 -2.32 -8.56 -16.92
CA ASP A 74 -0.99 -8.81 -17.50
C ASP A 74 -0.87 -8.30 -18.93
N ASP A 75 -1.90 -8.47 -19.73
CA ASP A 75 -1.93 -8.02 -21.14
C ASP A 75 -1.84 -6.50 -21.28
N ASP A 76 -2.26 -5.75 -20.25
CA ASP A 76 -2.25 -4.29 -20.26
C ASP A 76 -0.85 -3.72 -20.00
N TYR A 77 0.08 -4.49 -19.38
CA TYR A 77 1.38 -3.94 -19.02
C TYR A 77 2.60 -4.74 -19.47
N LYS A 78 2.47 -6.04 -19.78
CA LYS A 78 3.64 -6.87 -20.14
C LYS A 78 4.40 -6.36 -21.36
N HIS A 79 3.71 -5.74 -22.31
CA HIS A 79 4.35 -5.11 -23.48
C HIS A 79 5.22 -3.90 -23.13
N LEU A 80 5.07 -3.33 -21.93
CA LEU A 80 5.89 -2.22 -21.44
C LEU A 80 7.18 -2.69 -20.76
N LEU A 81 7.31 -3.97 -20.39
CA LEU A 81 8.46 -4.46 -19.63
C LEU A 81 9.81 -4.13 -20.27
N ALA A 82 9.91 -4.30 -21.58
CA ALA A 82 11.14 -3.99 -22.34
C ALA A 82 11.52 -2.49 -22.34
N GLN A 83 10.59 -1.63 -21.92
CA GLN A 83 10.81 -0.18 -21.84
C GLN A 83 11.14 0.27 -20.41
N MET A 84 11.00 -0.62 -19.41
CA MET A 84 11.28 -0.27 -18.02
C MET A 84 12.78 -0.31 -17.77
N GLU A 85 13.27 0.73 -17.08
CA GLU A 85 14.67 0.87 -16.71
C GLU A 85 14.78 0.81 -15.19
N GLY A 86 15.27 -0.31 -14.66
CA GLY A 86 15.47 -0.51 -13.22
C GLY A 86 16.61 -1.49 -12.96
N PRO A 87 17.24 -1.46 -11.78
CA PRO A 87 18.33 -2.36 -11.42
C PRO A 87 17.86 -3.79 -11.21
N ASP A 88 16.59 -3.99 -10.82
CA ASP A 88 15.99 -5.31 -10.62
C ASP A 88 14.94 -5.59 -11.70
N PRO A 89 15.08 -6.69 -12.47
CA PRO A 89 14.08 -7.10 -13.45
C PRO A 89 12.69 -7.41 -12.86
N ASP A 90 12.62 -7.91 -11.63
CA ASP A 90 11.32 -8.19 -10.97
C ASP A 90 10.56 -6.89 -10.67
N ASP A 91 11.27 -5.81 -10.29
CA ASP A 91 10.66 -4.48 -10.09
C ASP A 91 10.16 -3.85 -11.39
N CYS A 92 10.68 -4.26 -12.55
CA CYS A 92 10.16 -3.83 -13.85
C CYS A 92 8.67 -4.19 -14.04
N HIS A 93 8.21 -5.31 -13.48
CA HIS A 93 6.79 -5.66 -13.48
C HIS A 93 5.95 -4.67 -12.70
N HIS A 94 6.43 -4.23 -11.54
CA HIS A 94 5.74 -3.23 -10.72
C HIS A 94 5.70 -1.86 -11.41
N MET A 95 6.82 -1.42 -12.01
CA MET A 95 6.87 -0.17 -12.78
C MET A 95 5.92 -0.21 -13.98
N ALA A 96 5.94 -1.28 -14.77
CA ALA A 96 5.08 -1.44 -15.93
C ALA A 96 3.59 -1.45 -15.54
N ALA A 97 3.22 -2.19 -14.48
CA ALA A 97 1.87 -2.22 -13.96
C ALA A 97 1.43 -0.86 -13.41
N ALA A 98 2.32 -0.13 -12.74
CA ALA A 98 2.05 1.23 -12.25
C ALA A 98 1.77 2.20 -13.40
N VAL A 99 2.56 2.14 -14.48
CA VAL A 99 2.37 2.97 -15.69
C VAL A 99 1.06 2.63 -16.38
N ALA A 100 0.81 1.34 -16.68
CA ALA A 100 -0.42 0.89 -17.33
C ALA A 100 -1.66 1.20 -16.47
N GLY A 101 -1.55 1.02 -15.15
CA GLY A 101 -2.59 1.36 -14.18
C GLY A 101 -2.82 2.86 -14.00
N ARG A 102 -2.05 3.71 -14.71
CA ARG A 102 -2.13 5.18 -14.65
C ARG A 102 -2.07 5.71 -13.21
N VAL A 103 -1.17 5.15 -12.42
CA VAL A 103 -1.03 5.58 -11.03
C VAL A 103 -0.32 6.94 -10.95
N ARG A 104 -0.65 7.69 -9.92
CA ARG A 104 0.02 8.94 -9.60
C ARG A 104 1.25 8.73 -8.74
N VAL A 105 1.22 7.72 -7.90
CA VAL A 105 2.27 7.44 -6.92
C VAL A 105 2.56 5.94 -6.91
N LEU A 106 3.83 5.57 -6.97
CA LEU A 106 4.35 4.26 -6.63
C LEU A 106 4.99 4.37 -5.25
N VAL A 107 4.53 3.54 -4.31
CA VAL A 107 4.98 3.56 -2.93
C VAL A 107 5.86 2.35 -2.65
N THR A 108 7.07 2.58 -2.19
CA THR A 108 8.06 1.52 -1.88
C THR A 108 9.00 1.96 -0.76
N TRP A 109 9.49 1.00 0.03
CA TRP A 109 10.63 1.23 0.95
C TRP A 109 11.97 1.28 0.21
N ASN A 110 12.06 0.66 -0.97
CA ASN A 110 13.29 0.52 -1.74
C ASN A 110 13.35 1.53 -2.89
N LEU A 111 13.47 2.80 -2.55
CA LEU A 111 13.48 3.91 -3.53
C LEU A 111 14.59 3.79 -4.60
N ALA A 112 15.68 3.08 -4.29
CA ALA A 112 16.81 2.93 -5.21
C ALA A 112 16.47 2.07 -6.44
N ASP A 113 15.54 1.11 -6.29
CA ASP A 113 15.16 0.18 -7.35
C ASP A 113 14.11 0.77 -8.31
N PHE A 114 13.52 1.92 -7.93
CA PHE A 114 12.51 2.61 -8.73
C PHE A 114 13.02 4.00 -9.17
N PRO A 115 13.69 4.12 -10.34
CA PRO A 115 14.31 5.36 -10.77
C PRO A 115 13.27 6.49 -10.95
N ALA A 116 13.21 7.42 -10.00
CA ALA A 116 12.19 8.46 -9.94
C ALA A 116 12.16 9.35 -11.19
N ALA A 117 13.35 9.72 -11.72
CA ALA A 117 13.45 10.52 -12.93
C ALA A 117 12.90 9.81 -14.18
N PHE A 118 13.06 8.48 -14.25
CA PHE A 118 12.48 7.65 -15.31
C PHE A 118 10.97 7.60 -15.18
N LEU A 119 10.45 7.24 -14.02
CA LEU A 119 9.01 7.10 -13.77
C LEU A 119 8.26 8.45 -13.89
N ALA A 120 8.91 9.57 -13.58
CA ALA A 120 8.33 10.89 -13.78
C ALA A 120 7.98 11.18 -15.25
N ARG A 121 8.64 10.56 -16.22
CA ARG A 121 8.32 10.66 -17.66
C ARG A 121 6.93 10.08 -17.99
N TYR A 122 6.46 9.15 -17.15
CA TYR A 122 5.13 8.54 -17.24
C TYR A 122 4.12 9.19 -16.26
N GLY A 123 4.51 10.27 -15.59
CA GLY A 123 3.67 10.96 -14.61
C GLY A 123 3.53 10.25 -13.27
N VAL A 124 4.41 9.29 -12.98
CA VAL A 124 4.44 8.52 -11.72
C VAL A 124 5.50 9.12 -10.79
N THR A 125 5.08 9.48 -9.58
CA THR A 125 5.98 9.89 -8.50
C THR A 125 6.30 8.68 -7.63
N VAL A 126 7.58 8.51 -7.25
CA VAL A 126 8.00 7.48 -6.29
C VAL A 126 8.05 8.10 -4.90
N ALA A 127 7.52 7.40 -3.90
CA ALA A 127 7.50 7.87 -2.52
C ALA A 127 7.71 6.71 -1.53
N ASP A 128 8.34 7.00 -0.40
CA ASP A 128 8.30 6.07 0.73
C ASP A 128 6.92 6.08 1.41
N PRO A 129 6.53 4.98 2.09
CA PRO A 129 5.21 4.85 2.70
C PRO A 129 4.91 5.90 3.76
N ASP A 130 5.91 6.31 4.56
CA ASP A 130 5.72 7.29 5.63
C ASP A 130 5.41 8.68 5.06
N ALA A 131 6.22 9.15 4.09
CA ALA A 131 5.98 10.41 3.41
C ALA A 131 4.64 10.41 2.65
N TYR A 132 4.29 9.29 1.99
CA TYR A 132 3.01 9.15 1.30
C TYR A 132 1.83 9.30 2.26
N LEU A 133 1.82 8.56 3.38
CA LEU A 133 0.75 8.60 4.38
C LEU A 133 0.68 9.96 5.10
N CYS A 134 1.82 10.60 5.40
CA CYS A 134 1.87 11.95 5.91
C CYS A 134 1.21 12.96 4.96
N SER A 135 1.47 12.82 3.66
CA SER A 135 0.84 13.64 2.62
C SER A 135 -0.68 13.43 2.57
N LEU A 136 -1.16 12.18 2.68
CA LEU A 136 -2.60 11.89 2.77
C LEU A 136 -3.23 12.50 4.02
N LEU A 137 -2.62 12.29 5.18
CA LEU A 137 -3.10 12.83 6.46
C LEU A 137 -3.17 14.37 6.44
N SER A 138 -2.24 15.03 5.75
CA SER A 138 -2.25 16.49 5.61
C SER A 138 -3.38 16.98 4.72
N ARG A 139 -3.68 16.27 3.62
CA ARG A 139 -4.70 16.67 2.63
C ARG A 139 -6.11 16.28 3.03
N SER A 140 -6.28 15.15 3.70
CA SER A 140 -7.57 14.56 4.06
C SER A 140 -7.56 14.05 5.50
N PRO A 141 -7.35 14.95 6.49
CA PRO A 141 -7.16 14.51 7.88
C PRO A 141 -8.39 13.83 8.48
N ARG A 142 -9.60 14.30 8.15
CA ARG A 142 -10.85 13.73 8.69
C ARG A 142 -11.05 12.31 8.18
N GLU A 143 -10.87 12.11 6.90
CA GLU A 143 -11.02 10.83 6.21
C GLU A 143 -10.01 9.82 6.74
N VAL A 144 -8.73 10.16 6.77
CA VAL A 144 -7.65 9.27 7.24
C VAL A 144 -7.84 8.89 8.71
N LEU A 145 -8.17 9.85 9.59
CA LEU A 145 -8.45 9.55 10.99
C LEU A 145 -9.74 8.73 11.16
N GLY A 146 -10.74 8.94 10.31
CA GLY A 146 -11.95 8.14 10.23
C GLY A 146 -11.65 6.68 9.91
N VAL A 147 -10.81 6.43 8.90
CA VAL A 147 -10.32 5.09 8.54
C VAL A 147 -9.64 4.42 9.72
N LEU A 148 -8.71 5.09 10.40
CA LEU A 148 -8.00 4.52 11.56
C LEU A 148 -8.96 4.13 12.69
N ARG A 149 -9.97 4.97 12.98
CA ARG A 149 -10.99 4.65 14.00
C ARG A 149 -11.85 3.45 13.60
N ARG A 150 -12.31 3.40 12.35
CA ARG A 150 -13.09 2.29 11.82
C ARG A 150 -12.30 0.97 11.86
N MET A 151 -11.04 0.99 11.42
CA MET A 151 -10.15 -0.17 11.47
C MET A 151 -9.98 -0.70 12.89
N ALA A 152 -9.71 0.18 13.86
CA ALA A 152 -9.55 -0.19 15.26
C ALA A 152 -10.84 -0.80 15.82
N ALA A 153 -12.00 -0.19 15.58
CA ALA A 153 -13.30 -0.68 16.01
C ALA A 153 -13.66 -2.06 15.41
N GLY A 154 -13.14 -2.38 14.22
CA GLY A 154 -13.31 -3.69 13.56
C GLY A 154 -12.46 -4.81 14.19
N LYS A 155 -11.39 -4.49 14.91
CA LYS A 155 -10.52 -5.49 15.57
C LYS A 155 -11.16 -6.01 16.85
N ARG A 156 -11.59 -7.28 16.84
CA ARG A 156 -12.31 -7.91 17.96
C ARG A 156 -11.49 -8.93 18.75
N ARG A 157 -10.44 -9.50 18.14
CA ARG A 157 -9.62 -10.57 18.75
C ARG A 157 -8.15 -10.44 18.31
N PRO A 158 -7.29 -9.80 19.14
CA PRO A 158 -7.64 -9.02 20.33
C PRO A 158 -8.36 -7.71 19.97
N PRO A 159 -9.17 -7.13 20.87
CA PRO A 159 -9.65 -5.76 20.72
C PRO A 159 -8.48 -4.79 20.64
N MET A 160 -8.62 -3.71 19.86
CA MET A 160 -7.56 -2.75 19.60
C MET A 160 -8.15 -1.33 19.65
N THR A 161 -7.50 -0.45 20.38
CA THR A 161 -7.82 0.99 20.30
C THR A 161 -7.20 1.63 19.07
N THR A 162 -7.65 2.83 18.71
CA THR A 162 -7.03 3.59 17.61
C THR A 162 -5.55 3.88 17.90
N ILE A 163 -5.20 4.14 19.16
CA ILE A 163 -3.81 4.37 19.59
C ILE A 163 -2.97 3.10 19.45
N ASP A 164 -3.51 1.92 19.79
CA ASP A 164 -2.81 0.65 19.59
C ASP A 164 -2.53 0.39 18.11
N LEU A 165 -3.50 0.69 17.24
CA LEU A 165 -3.34 0.58 15.80
C LEU A 165 -2.26 1.53 15.27
N VAL A 166 -2.27 2.80 15.71
CA VAL A 166 -1.23 3.78 15.38
C VAL A 166 0.14 3.31 15.87
N GLY A 167 0.22 2.69 17.06
CA GLY A 167 1.45 2.08 17.56
C GLY A 167 1.91 0.87 16.72
N ALA A 168 0.99 0.10 16.13
CA ALA A 168 1.34 -0.97 15.20
C ALA A 168 1.89 -0.43 13.87
N LEU A 169 1.35 0.68 13.37
CA LEU A 169 1.85 1.38 12.19
C LEU A 169 3.23 1.99 12.41
N ASP A 170 3.49 2.54 13.61
CA ASP A 170 4.82 3.02 14.01
C ASP A 170 5.86 1.88 13.93
N ARG A 171 5.54 0.71 14.50
CA ARG A 171 6.39 -0.49 14.40
C ARG A 171 6.55 -1.02 12.97
N ALA A 172 5.61 -0.72 12.09
CA ALA A 172 5.69 -1.05 10.66
C ALA A 172 6.56 -0.09 9.85
N GLY A 173 7.15 0.95 10.50
CA GLY A 173 8.10 1.87 9.91
C GLY A 173 7.54 3.23 9.49
N VAL A 174 6.22 3.46 9.56
CA VAL A 174 5.60 4.75 9.20
C VAL A 174 5.50 5.67 10.45
N THR A 175 6.67 6.02 10.95
CA THR A 175 6.84 6.67 12.27
C THR A 175 6.34 8.13 12.29
N LEU A 176 6.64 8.90 11.26
CA LEU A 176 6.19 10.31 11.16
C LEU A 176 4.69 10.39 11.00
N PHE A 177 4.12 9.50 10.17
CA PHE A 177 2.67 9.37 10.04
C PHE A 177 2.02 9.01 11.37
N ALA A 178 2.55 7.99 12.07
CA ALA A 178 2.01 7.53 13.34
C ALA A 178 2.03 8.64 14.41
N ARG A 179 3.12 9.40 14.49
CA ARG A 179 3.24 10.57 15.38
C ARG A 179 2.18 11.62 15.02
N SER A 180 2.12 12.03 13.76
CA SER A 180 1.19 13.06 13.30
C SER A 180 -0.28 12.66 13.47
N ALA A 181 -0.60 11.37 13.30
CA ALA A 181 -1.93 10.84 13.54
C ALA A 181 -2.30 10.89 15.04
N ARG A 182 -1.36 10.50 15.92
CA ARG A 182 -1.55 10.55 17.37
C ARG A 182 -1.83 11.97 17.85
N ASP A 183 -0.98 12.93 17.45
CA ASP A 183 -1.13 14.34 17.85
C ASP A 183 -2.51 14.89 17.45
N ARG A 184 -3.04 14.50 16.28
CA ARG A 184 -4.37 14.92 15.81
C ARG A 184 -5.52 14.20 16.53
N LEU A 185 -5.32 12.94 16.94
CA LEU A 185 -6.31 12.19 17.71
C LEU A 185 -6.45 12.78 19.13
N ASP A 186 -5.34 13.15 19.75
CA ASP A 186 -5.31 13.74 21.10
C ASP A 186 -5.92 15.16 21.08
N GLY A 187 -5.62 15.97 20.04
CA GLY A 187 -6.19 17.31 19.87
C GLY A 187 -7.69 17.35 19.54
N LEU A 188 -8.30 16.22 19.18
CA LEU A 188 -9.76 16.11 18.96
C LEU A 188 -10.51 15.62 20.22
N SER A 189 -9.79 15.33 21.30
CA SER A 189 -10.33 14.84 22.57
C SER A 189 -10.53 15.95 23.60
N VAL A 190 -10.29 17.21 23.23
CA VAL A 190 -10.52 18.45 23.97
C VAL A 190 -11.65 19.25 23.31
#